data_e537b1902e9fe3ba424dfda4aaee54c3
#
_entry.id   e537b1902e9fe3ba424dfda4aaee54c3
#
_cell.length_a   1.000
_cell.length_b   1.000
_cell.length_c   1.000
_cell.angle_alpha   90.00
_cell.angle_beta   90.00
_cell.angle_gamma   90.00
#
_symmetry.space_group_name_H-M   'P 1'
#
loop_
_entity.id
_entity.type
_entity.pdbx_description
1 polymer ?
#
loop_
_entity_poly.entity_id
_entity_poly.type
_entity_poly.pdbx_seq_one_letter_code
_entity_poly.pdbx_strand_id
1 'polypeptide(L)'
;VRYDVKGRKYIDTPVKYYFEDVGLRNARLDFRQVEETHLMENIIYNELRCRGYLVDVGVVNRRILDEESGRMLSRQLEVDFIASLGNKRYYIQSAFHLPDEEKIRQEKASLLALSDGFKKIILVKDVMRPRRGDDGILIMSVFDFLLYPHGLDEVFA
;
A
#
# COMPACT_ATOMS: atom_id res chain seq x y z
N VAL A 1 12.30 5.27 -1.68
CA VAL A 1 12.23 6.56 -2.40
C VAL A 1 10.79 6.82 -2.78
N ARG A 2 10.33 8.07 -2.76
CA ARG A 2 8.99 8.45 -3.23
C ARG A 2 9.04 8.79 -4.71
N TYR A 3 8.10 8.25 -5.48
CA TYR A 3 7.91 8.56 -6.88
C TYR A 3 6.51 9.12 -7.12
N ASP A 4 6.42 10.15 -7.97
CA ASP A 4 5.21 10.36 -8.75
C ASP A 4 5.05 9.14 -9.68
N VAL A 5 3.89 8.50 -9.68
CA VAL A 5 3.62 7.33 -10.53
C VAL A 5 3.84 7.64 -12.01
N LYS A 6 3.81 8.90 -12.41
CA LYS A 6 4.17 9.39 -13.73
C LYS A 6 5.69 9.51 -13.99
N GLY A 7 6.53 9.04 -13.06
CA GLY A 7 7.98 8.90 -13.27
C GLY A 7 8.86 10.05 -12.78
N ARG A 8 8.33 11.00 -12.01
CA ARG A 8 9.14 12.06 -11.41
C ARG A 8 9.56 11.69 -9.99
N LYS A 9 10.86 11.67 -9.73
CA LYS A 9 11.39 11.50 -8.39
C LYS A 9 11.15 12.77 -7.57
N TYR A 10 10.52 12.63 -6.39
CA TYR A 10 10.42 13.74 -5.46
C TYR A 10 11.73 13.90 -4.67
N ILE A 11 12.33 15.09 -4.79
CA ILE A 11 13.45 15.54 -3.99
C ILE A 11 12.85 16.30 -2.81
N ASP A 12 13.43 16.17 -1.61
CA ASP A 12 12.98 16.84 -0.37
C ASP A 12 11.59 16.46 0.17
N THR A 13 11.12 15.25 -0.12
CA THR A 13 9.91 14.73 0.53
C THR A 13 10.28 13.91 1.78
N PRO A 14 9.41 13.89 2.81
CA PRO A 14 9.63 13.02 3.97
C PRO A 14 9.83 11.57 3.54
N VAL A 15 10.87 10.93 4.05
CA VAL A 15 11.17 9.52 3.77
C VAL A 15 10.50 8.63 4.80
N LYS A 16 10.05 7.45 4.37
CA LYS A 16 9.62 6.39 5.29
C LYS A 16 10.85 5.52 5.62
N TYR A 17 10.99 5.17 6.89
CA TYR A 17 12.04 4.29 7.38
C TYR A 17 11.42 2.95 7.77
N TYR A 18 11.99 1.87 7.26
CA TYR A 18 11.60 0.51 7.59
C TYR A 18 12.79 -0.19 8.25
N PHE A 19 12.54 -0.88 9.34
CA PHE A 19 13.53 -1.64 10.06
C PHE A 19 13.57 -3.08 9.52
N GLU A 20 14.77 -3.61 9.31
CA GLU A 20 14.94 -5.00 8.90
C GLU A 20 14.41 -5.97 9.97
N ASP A 21 14.62 -5.63 11.23
CA ASP A 21 14.13 -6.39 12.38
C ASP A 21 13.22 -5.51 13.26
N VAL A 22 11.93 -5.81 13.23
CA VAL A 22 10.91 -5.11 14.03
C VAL A 22 11.04 -5.41 15.52
N GLY A 23 11.59 -6.57 15.90
CA GLY A 23 11.87 -6.91 17.29
C GLY A 23 12.95 -6.03 17.86
N LEU A 24 14.07 -5.86 17.15
CA LEU A 24 15.14 -4.94 17.53
C LEU A 24 14.66 -3.48 17.58
N ARG A 25 13.81 -3.06 16.63
CA ARG A 25 13.15 -1.75 16.71
C ARG A 25 12.40 -1.57 18.01
N ASN A 26 11.53 -2.53 18.34
CA ASN A 26 10.69 -2.45 19.53
C ASN A 26 11.53 -2.49 20.82
N ALA A 27 12.54 -3.33 20.88
CA ALA A 27 13.48 -3.39 22.01
C ALA A 27 14.22 -2.05 22.21
N ARG A 28 14.66 -1.40 21.12
CA ARG A 28 15.31 -0.09 21.18
C ARG A 28 14.38 1.03 21.64
N LEU A 29 13.08 0.87 21.48
CA LEU A 29 12.05 1.78 21.97
C LEU A 29 11.50 1.36 23.34
N ASP A 30 12.16 0.42 24.04
CA ASP A 30 11.71 -0.16 25.31
C ASP A 30 10.26 -0.68 25.25
N PHE A 31 9.81 -1.14 24.09
CA PHE A 31 8.44 -1.62 23.81
C PHE A 31 7.34 -0.58 24.14
N ARG A 32 7.66 0.70 24.20
CA ARG A 32 6.71 1.75 24.60
C ARG A 32 5.82 2.26 23.48
N GLN A 33 6.20 2.04 22.24
CA GLN A 33 5.49 2.54 21.04
C GLN A 33 5.28 1.41 20.03
N VAL A 34 4.45 0.44 20.41
CA VAL A 34 4.04 -0.63 19.49
C VAL A 34 2.80 -0.18 18.74
N GLU A 35 3.01 0.45 17.59
CA GLU A 35 1.95 0.83 16.68
C GLU A 35 1.76 -0.27 15.63
N GLU A 36 0.75 -1.11 15.82
CA GLU A 36 0.53 -2.30 14.98
C GLU A 36 0.35 -1.98 13.50
N THR A 37 -0.23 -0.82 13.16
CA THR A 37 -0.35 -0.34 11.78
C THR A 37 1.00 -0.16 11.12
N HIS A 38 1.92 0.53 11.78
CA HIS A 38 3.28 0.73 11.28
C HIS A 38 4.10 -0.57 11.27
N LEU A 39 3.86 -1.46 12.24
CA LEU A 39 4.50 -2.79 12.24
C LEU A 39 4.05 -3.62 11.05
N MET A 40 2.75 -3.64 10.75
CA MET A 40 2.21 -4.35 9.59
C MET A 40 2.80 -3.81 8.29
N GLU A 41 2.85 -2.49 8.13
CA GLU A 41 3.46 -1.86 6.96
C GLU A 41 4.93 -2.23 6.83
N ASN A 42 5.69 -2.22 7.94
CA ASN A 42 7.09 -2.62 7.96
C ASN A 42 7.29 -4.11 7.59
N ILE A 43 6.42 -5.00 8.07
CA ILE A 43 6.47 -6.43 7.73
C ILE A 43 6.21 -6.63 6.24
N ILE A 44 5.21 -5.96 5.68
CA ILE A 44 4.92 -6.02 4.24
C ILE A 44 6.14 -5.55 3.42
N TYR A 45 6.75 -4.43 3.81
CA TYR A 45 7.97 -3.93 3.17
C TYR A 45 9.08 -4.98 3.18
N ASN A 46 9.38 -5.53 4.36
CA ASN A 46 10.46 -6.51 4.52
C ASN A 46 10.21 -7.76 3.68
N GLU A 47 8.97 -8.27 3.67
CA GLU A 47 8.61 -9.42 2.87
C GLU A 47 8.75 -9.15 1.36
N LEU A 48 8.29 -8.01 0.88
CA LEU A 48 8.50 -7.61 -0.52
C LEU A 48 9.98 -7.56 -0.88
N ARG A 49 10.81 -7.02 0.00
CA ARG A 49 12.27 -6.97 -0.19
C ARG A 49 12.91 -8.37 -0.19
N CYS A 50 12.50 -9.24 0.73
CA CYS A 50 12.94 -10.63 0.78
C CYS A 50 12.61 -11.40 -0.50
N ARG A 51 11.46 -11.13 -1.10
CA ARG A 51 11.03 -11.70 -2.40
C ARG A 51 11.74 -11.07 -3.60
N GLY A 52 12.65 -10.12 -3.40
CA GLY A 52 13.47 -9.49 -4.45
C GLY A 52 12.81 -8.31 -5.15
N TYR A 53 11.66 -7.82 -4.68
CA TYR A 53 11.05 -6.63 -5.28
C TYR A 53 11.86 -5.36 -4.99
N LEU A 54 11.93 -4.48 -5.98
CA LEU A 54 12.24 -3.07 -5.76
C LEU A 54 10.97 -2.41 -5.24
N VAL A 55 11.08 -1.75 -4.08
CA VAL A 55 9.93 -1.19 -3.38
C VAL A 55 10.09 0.31 -3.23
N ASP A 56 9.13 1.04 -3.74
CA ASP A 56 9.02 2.48 -3.65
C ASP A 56 7.68 2.91 -3.05
N VAL A 57 7.58 4.15 -2.60
CA VAL A 57 6.33 4.77 -2.18
C VAL A 57 5.77 5.57 -3.35
N GLY A 58 4.50 5.33 -3.70
CA GLY A 58 3.82 6.03 -4.78
C GLY A 58 3.14 7.31 -4.31
N VAL A 59 3.18 8.35 -5.15
CA VAL A 59 2.38 9.56 -4.95
C VAL A 59 1.55 9.78 -6.20
N VAL A 60 0.24 9.99 -6.00
CA VAL A 60 -0.73 10.22 -7.07
C VAL A 60 -1.45 11.53 -6.82
N ASN A 61 -1.47 12.38 -7.83
CA ASN A 61 -2.23 13.64 -7.76
C ASN A 61 -3.66 13.41 -8.28
N ARG A 62 -4.65 13.61 -7.42
CA ARG A 62 -6.07 13.56 -7.78
C ARG A 62 -6.65 14.96 -7.76
N ARG A 63 -7.38 15.31 -8.83
CA ARG A 63 -8.19 16.53 -8.84
C ARG A 63 -9.55 16.23 -8.24
N ILE A 64 -9.94 17.00 -7.25
CA ILE A 64 -11.21 16.89 -6.55
C ILE A 64 -11.91 18.23 -6.65
N LEU A 65 -13.20 18.23 -6.98
CA LEU A 65 -14.03 19.42 -6.89
C LEU A 65 -14.31 19.70 -5.42
N ASP A 66 -13.91 20.84 -4.94
CA ASP A 66 -14.27 21.32 -3.62
C ASP A 66 -15.69 21.87 -3.66
N GLU A 67 -16.59 21.20 -2.93
CA GLU A 67 -18.02 21.50 -2.93
C GLU A 67 -18.35 22.87 -2.34
N GLU A 68 -17.50 23.36 -1.41
CA GLU A 68 -17.72 24.66 -0.75
C GLU A 68 -17.27 25.83 -1.63
N SER A 69 -16.12 25.69 -2.30
CA SER A 69 -15.55 26.77 -3.12
C SER A 69 -15.85 26.64 -4.61
N GLY A 70 -16.37 25.50 -5.08
CA GLY A 70 -16.58 25.19 -6.50
C GLY A 70 -15.29 25.08 -7.30
N ARG A 71 -14.12 25.03 -6.67
CA ARG A 71 -12.80 25.00 -7.32
C ARG A 71 -12.24 23.59 -7.39
N MET A 72 -11.49 23.32 -8.45
CA MET A 72 -10.72 22.09 -8.59
C MET A 72 -9.46 22.16 -7.72
N LEU A 73 -9.41 21.37 -6.66
CA LEU A 73 -8.23 21.22 -5.81
C LEU A 73 -7.44 19.99 -6.24
N SER A 74 -6.11 20.10 -6.19
CA SER A 74 -5.21 18.96 -6.38
C SER A 74 -4.88 18.38 -5.01
N ARG A 75 -5.32 17.15 -4.75
CA ARG A 75 -4.97 16.40 -3.54
C ARG A 75 -3.95 15.32 -3.88
N GLN A 76 -2.88 15.27 -3.11
CA GLN A 76 -1.91 14.17 -3.18
C GLN A 76 -2.43 12.99 -2.36
N LEU A 77 -2.43 11.81 -2.99
CA LEU A 77 -2.73 10.54 -2.36
C LEU A 77 -1.46 9.68 -2.39
N GLU A 78 -1.23 8.95 -1.33
CA GLU A 78 -0.08 8.04 -1.23
C GLU A 78 -0.52 6.61 -1.54
N VAL A 79 0.31 5.88 -2.28
CA VAL A 79 0.27 4.44 -2.41
C VAL A 79 1.43 3.89 -1.59
N ASP A 80 1.14 3.08 -0.57
CA ASP A 80 2.14 2.65 0.40
C ASP A 80 3.32 1.96 -0.27
N PHE A 81 3.05 1.06 -1.23
CA PHE A 81 4.11 0.36 -1.94
C PHE A 81 3.85 0.27 -3.44
N ILE A 82 4.88 0.58 -4.22
CA ILE A 82 5.03 0.19 -5.61
C ILE A 82 6.09 -0.90 -5.63
N ALA A 83 5.67 -2.15 -5.81
CA ALA A 83 6.56 -3.30 -5.84
C ALA A 83 6.83 -3.72 -7.29
N SER A 84 8.08 -3.66 -7.72
CA SER A 84 8.50 -3.96 -9.10
C SER A 84 9.53 -5.09 -9.13
N LEU A 85 9.31 -6.09 -10.01
CA LEU A 85 10.24 -7.20 -10.23
C LEU A 85 10.21 -7.59 -11.72
N GLY A 86 11.28 -7.30 -12.44
CA GLY A 86 11.31 -7.48 -13.89
C GLY A 86 10.23 -6.64 -14.59
N ASN A 87 9.33 -7.31 -15.30
CA ASN A 87 8.19 -6.69 -16.00
C ASN A 87 6.91 -6.62 -15.15
N LYS A 88 6.94 -7.17 -13.93
CA LYS A 88 5.80 -7.16 -13.00
C LYS A 88 5.83 -5.89 -12.15
N ARG A 89 4.65 -5.34 -11.91
CA ARG A 89 4.44 -4.23 -10.97
C ARG A 89 3.13 -4.42 -10.24
N TYR A 90 3.16 -4.13 -8.94
CA TYR A 90 2.01 -4.19 -8.04
C TYR A 90 1.90 -2.87 -7.29
N TYR A 91 0.68 -2.37 -7.17
CA TYR A 91 0.34 -1.25 -6.29
C TYR A 91 -0.33 -1.81 -5.05
N ILE A 92 0.26 -1.58 -3.90
CA ILE A 92 -0.16 -2.21 -2.65
C ILE A 92 -0.46 -1.12 -1.62
N GLN A 93 -1.64 -1.22 -1.02
CA GLN A 93 -2.06 -0.42 0.12
C GLN A 93 -2.14 -1.30 1.35
N SER A 94 -1.65 -0.81 2.49
CA SER A 94 -1.72 -1.48 3.78
C SER A 94 -2.86 -0.90 4.60
N ALA A 95 -3.90 -1.68 4.87
CA ALA A 95 -5.04 -1.27 5.69
C ALA A 95 -5.17 -2.19 6.90
N PHE A 96 -5.05 -1.63 8.11
CA PHE A 96 -5.09 -2.46 9.32
C PHE A 96 -6.46 -3.14 9.49
N HIS A 97 -7.55 -2.36 9.33
CA HIS A 97 -8.92 -2.84 9.31
C HIS A 97 -9.73 -2.11 8.25
N LEU A 98 -10.75 -2.79 7.73
CA LEU A 98 -11.74 -2.24 6.80
C LEU A 98 -13.15 -2.40 7.40
N PRO A 99 -13.51 -1.62 8.44
CA PRO A 99 -14.74 -1.84 9.19
C PRO A 99 -16.01 -1.52 8.39
N ASP A 100 -15.94 -0.60 7.43
CA ASP A 100 -17.09 -0.10 6.70
C ASP A 100 -16.74 0.30 5.25
N GLU A 101 -17.77 0.57 4.46
CA GLU A 101 -17.66 0.97 3.06
C GLU A 101 -16.93 2.31 2.87
N GLU A 102 -17.01 3.21 3.83
CA GLU A 102 -16.33 4.50 3.76
C GLU A 102 -14.82 4.30 3.87
N LYS A 103 -14.37 3.49 4.83
CA LYS A 103 -12.95 3.16 5.00
C LYS A 103 -12.41 2.42 3.77
N ILE A 104 -13.18 1.45 3.24
CA ILE A 104 -12.81 0.75 1.99
C ILE A 104 -12.64 1.76 0.85
N ARG A 105 -13.54 2.72 0.69
CA ARG A 105 -13.45 3.75 -0.35
C ARG A 105 -12.24 4.66 -0.18
N GLN A 106 -11.91 5.01 1.07
CA GLN A 106 -10.71 5.81 1.39
C GLN A 106 -9.44 5.08 0.98
N GLU A 107 -9.29 3.81 1.37
CA GLU A 107 -8.10 3.00 1.04
C GLU A 107 -7.99 2.73 -0.46
N LYS A 108 -9.10 2.59 -1.17
CA LYS A 108 -9.12 2.43 -2.62
C LYS A 108 -8.78 3.72 -3.38
N ALA A 109 -8.91 4.89 -2.77
CA ALA A 109 -8.87 6.17 -3.46
C ALA A 109 -7.54 6.41 -4.21
N SER A 110 -6.40 6.05 -3.61
CA SER A 110 -5.08 6.17 -4.23
C SER A 110 -4.92 5.20 -5.39
N LEU A 111 -5.37 3.96 -5.24
CA LEU A 111 -5.29 2.91 -6.24
C LEU A 111 -6.21 3.19 -7.45
N LEU A 112 -7.40 3.73 -7.21
CA LEU A 112 -8.35 4.11 -8.26
C LEU A 112 -7.88 5.33 -9.07
N ALA A 113 -7.00 6.16 -8.51
CA ALA A 113 -6.41 7.29 -9.23
C ALA A 113 -5.33 6.86 -10.23
N LEU A 114 -4.92 5.60 -10.22
CA LEU A 114 -3.98 5.00 -11.16
C LEU A 114 -4.72 4.48 -12.38
N SER A 115 -4.34 4.93 -13.57
CA SER A 115 -5.00 4.59 -14.83
C SER A 115 -4.35 3.44 -15.62
N ASP A 116 -3.23 2.90 -15.12
CA ASP A 116 -2.55 1.78 -15.76
C ASP A 116 -3.18 0.42 -15.40
N GLY A 117 -2.80 -0.62 -16.14
CA GLY A 117 -3.33 -1.98 -16.01
C GLY A 117 -2.60 -2.86 -15.00
N PHE A 118 -1.69 -2.31 -14.17
CA PHE A 118 -0.99 -3.12 -13.18
C PHE A 118 -1.92 -3.50 -12.01
N LYS A 119 -1.58 -4.62 -11.38
CA LYS A 119 -2.38 -5.18 -10.29
C LYS A 119 -2.42 -4.25 -9.08
N LYS A 120 -3.62 -4.06 -8.53
CA LYS A 120 -3.89 -3.20 -7.37
C LYS A 120 -4.40 -4.07 -6.24
N ILE A 121 -3.76 -3.95 -5.07
CA ILE A 121 -3.98 -4.87 -3.95
C ILE A 121 -4.11 -4.05 -2.67
N ILE A 122 -5.07 -4.43 -1.82
CA ILE A 122 -5.15 -3.97 -0.43
C ILE A 122 -4.86 -5.16 0.46
N LEU A 123 -3.82 -5.04 1.29
CA LEU A 123 -3.48 -6.02 2.31
C LEU A 123 -4.11 -5.60 3.64
N VAL A 124 -4.89 -6.49 4.24
CA VAL A 124 -5.59 -6.24 5.51
C VAL A 124 -5.11 -7.22 6.58
N LYS A 125 -5.14 -6.79 7.85
CA LYS A 125 -4.81 -7.67 8.99
C LYS A 125 -5.86 -8.76 9.19
N ASP A 126 -7.11 -8.48 8.84
CA ASP A 126 -8.20 -9.41 9.09
C ASP A 126 -8.03 -10.70 8.28
N VAL A 127 -8.33 -11.84 8.93
CA VAL A 127 -8.35 -13.14 8.24
C VAL A 127 -9.63 -13.21 7.41
N MET A 128 -9.48 -13.14 6.11
CA MET A 128 -10.59 -13.16 5.17
C MET A 128 -10.20 -13.89 3.89
N ARG A 129 -11.21 -14.41 3.18
CA ARG A 129 -10.96 -14.94 1.83
C ARG A 129 -10.63 -13.79 0.88
N PRO A 130 -9.61 -13.96 0.03
CA PRO A 130 -9.31 -12.97 -0.99
C PRO A 130 -10.53 -12.68 -1.86
N ARG A 131 -10.79 -11.40 -2.11
CA ARG A 131 -11.91 -10.97 -2.95
C ARG A 131 -11.49 -9.87 -3.90
N ARG A 132 -11.98 -9.91 -5.11
CA ARG A 132 -11.78 -8.87 -6.11
C ARG A 132 -13.08 -8.12 -6.32
N GLY A 133 -13.02 -6.79 -6.21
CA GLY A 133 -14.14 -5.93 -6.54
C GLY A 133 -14.31 -5.73 -8.05
N ASP A 134 -15.45 -5.17 -8.46
CA ASP A 134 -15.73 -4.78 -9.86
C ASP A 134 -14.74 -3.75 -10.38
N ASP A 135 -14.08 -3.01 -9.49
CA ASP A 135 -13.00 -2.07 -9.77
C ASP A 135 -11.64 -2.74 -10.05
N GLY A 136 -11.58 -4.07 -10.00
CA GLY A 136 -10.38 -4.87 -10.24
C GLY A 136 -9.39 -4.89 -9.07
N ILE A 137 -9.68 -4.22 -7.95
CA ILE A 137 -8.82 -4.19 -6.77
C ILE A 137 -9.00 -5.50 -5.99
N LEU A 138 -7.88 -6.18 -5.71
CA LEU A 138 -7.84 -7.36 -4.87
C LEU A 138 -7.70 -6.94 -3.40
N ILE A 139 -8.58 -7.44 -2.54
CA ILE A 139 -8.46 -7.32 -1.08
C ILE A 139 -8.14 -8.71 -0.54
N MET A 140 -7.03 -8.83 0.18
CA MET A 140 -6.61 -10.10 0.76
C MET A 140 -5.96 -9.91 2.14
N SER A 141 -5.92 -10.99 2.91
CA SER A 141 -5.25 -10.99 4.21
C SER A 141 -3.74 -10.82 4.05
N VAL A 142 -3.11 -10.04 4.94
CA VAL A 142 -1.66 -9.99 5.04
C VAL A 142 -1.06 -11.37 5.37
N PHE A 143 -1.80 -12.22 6.09
CA PHE A 143 -1.35 -13.58 6.38
C PHE A 143 -1.28 -14.45 5.12
N ASP A 144 -2.25 -14.35 4.21
CA ASP A 144 -2.18 -15.03 2.91
C ASP A 144 -1.00 -14.53 2.09
N PHE A 145 -0.78 -13.22 2.09
CA PHE A 145 0.40 -12.64 1.43
C PHE A 145 1.70 -13.21 2.01
N LEU A 146 1.85 -13.32 3.34
CA LEU A 146 3.07 -13.81 3.98
C LEU A 146 3.28 -15.32 3.79
N LEU A 147 2.20 -16.12 3.83
CA LEU A 147 2.28 -17.57 3.77
C LEU A 147 2.43 -18.12 2.35
N TYR A 148 1.91 -17.41 1.35
CA TYR A 148 1.95 -17.86 -0.05
C TYR A 148 2.94 -17.02 -0.87
N PRO A 149 4.12 -17.58 -1.24
CA PRO A 149 5.16 -16.83 -1.97
C PRO A 149 4.68 -16.21 -3.28
N HIS A 150 3.70 -16.83 -3.93
CA HIS A 150 3.12 -16.38 -5.20
C HIS A 150 1.77 -15.66 -5.03
N GLY A 151 1.36 -15.35 -3.80
CA GLY A 151 0.05 -14.78 -3.50
C GLY A 151 -0.28 -13.48 -4.25
N LEU A 152 0.72 -12.70 -4.65
CA LEU A 152 0.50 -11.50 -5.46
C LEU A 152 0.15 -11.84 -6.93
N ASP A 153 0.60 -13.00 -7.42
CA ASP A 153 0.36 -13.46 -8.80
C ASP A 153 -0.94 -14.24 -8.95
N GLU A 154 -1.41 -14.85 -7.87
CA GLU A 154 -2.58 -15.72 -7.92
C GLU A 154 -3.83 -14.96 -8.35
N VAL A 155 -4.60 -15.62 -9.20
CA VAL A 155 -5.95 -15.18 -9.58
C VAL A 155 -6.89 -15.90 -8.62
N PHE A 156 -7.21 -15.24 -7.51
CA PHE A 156 -8.30 -15.73 -6.67
C PHE A 156 -9.62 -15.54 -7.43
N ALA A 157 -10.23 -16.65 -7.79
CA ALA A 157 -11.52 -16.69 -8.47
C ALA A 157 -12.68 -16.53 -7.47
#